data_9668b8457fa2f9812ee4a42b206311e4
#
_entry.id   9668b8457fa2f9812ee4a42b206311e4
#
_cell.length_a   1.000
_cell.length_b   1.000
_cell.length_c   1.000
_cell.angle_alpha   90.00
_cell.angle_beta   90.00
_cell.angle_gamma   90.00
#
_symmetry.space_group_name_H-M   'P 1'
#
loop_
_entity.id
_entity.type
_entity.pdbx_description
1 polymer ?
#
loop_
_entity_poly.entity_id
_entity_poly.type
_entity_poly.pdbx_seq_one_letter_code
_entity_poly.pdbx_strand_id
1 'polypeptide(L)'
;MRTLFLIARLTTALLCVTVEPSPGAEGNPWLNGRFQGRIAYSADGNHNDPDDWIASPVTLAILAETGLKDRLVHFDYNCILPLTNLDWEKNHAESVLGAAERYGFDKSCFFDCRRNLDAAIASIAKTINESSADNPLYFIIAGPMEVPYLGIQKSDPAKRQFVYCISHSRWNDGFASQYKFTFTKHSVIKQDVRWVQIQDQNRLLSFGRYGQPAPSEEFRPYFWMRDSHDSKVRFLWERMVVSTRPDPSDAGMTWFLVTGDEECDPAKLRRLLEEHQPLAPVIARKQVRLEAENFRTLEGFVLEDRDRNASHRLNVILAADRTAGRIRTRFEQPYTALNAPYDVEVRFMAGSGGGSQLALAVNHVPQGQPWHTAAGPGWQSRTIDNVPIRAGDEVVVEVQAKDGERVHLDYVQLNTRQKPHD
;
A
#
# COMPACT_ATOMS: atom_id res chain seq x y z
N MET A 1 6.62 37.81 -71.36
CA MET A 1 6.41 36.52 -70.73
C MET A 1 6.83 36.63 -69.27
N ARG A 2 5.86 36.75 -68.36
CA ARG A 2 6.11 36.76 -66.91
C ARG A 2 5.52 35.48 -66.34
N THR A 3 6.38 34.61 -65.81
CA THR A 3 6.00 33.32 -65.20
C THR A 3 5.70 33.57 -63.72
N LEU A 4 4.43 33.38 -63.30
CA LEU A 4 4.01 33.37 -61.91
C LEU A 4 4.33 32.02 -61.27
N PHE A 5 5.13 32.00 -60.21
CA PHE A 5 5.29 30.86 -59.35
C PHE A 5 4.24 30.92 -58.20
N LEU A 6 3.35 29.96 -58.21
CA LEU A 6 2.37 29.74 -57.15
C LEU A 6 2.99 28.84 -56.08
N ILE A 7 3.28 29.37 -54.90
CA ILE A 7 3.75 28.60 -53.72
C ILE A 7 2.52 28.16 -52.91
N ALA A 8 2.16 26.88 -53.00
CA ALA A 8 1.16 26.28 -52.14
C ALA A 8 1.78 25.99 -50.78
N ARG A 9 1.32 26.67 -49.73
CA ARG A 9 1.62 26.33 -48.33
C ARG A 9 0.71 25.18 -47.90
N LEU A 10 1.28 23.99 -47.74
CA LEU A 10 0.64 22.87 -47.03
C LEU A 10 0.71 23.16 -45.53
N THR A 11 -0.42 23.49 -44.89
CA THR A 11 -0.57 23.57 -43.44
C THR A 11 -0.94 22.18 -42.95
N THR A 12 0.04 21.45 -42.43
CA THR A 12 -0.21 20.18 -41.73
C THR A 12 -0.81 20.49 -40.37
N ALA A 13 -2.11 20.34 -40.21
CA ALA A 13 -2.77 20.38 -38.90
C ALA A 13 -2.41 19.12 -38.13
N LEU A 14 -1.57 19.25 -37.12
CA LEU A 14 -1.30 18.20 -36.15
C LEU A 14 -2.56 18.07 -35.29
N LEU A 15 -3.41 17.09 -35.58
CA LEU A 15 -4.47 16.68 -34.65
C LEU A 15 -3.76 16.05 -33.42
N CYS A 16 -3.61 16.83 -32.34
CA CYS A 16 -3.41 16.28 -31.02
C CYS A 16 -4.71 15.57 -30.62
N VAL A 17 -4.76 14.25 -30.85
CA VAL A 17 -5.77 13.40 -30.22
C VAL A 17 -5.43 13.38 -28.74
N THR A 18 -6.08 14.23 -27.96
CA THR A 18 -6.15 14.08 -26.53
C THR A 18 -6.99 12.83 -26.26
N VAL A 19 -6.30 11.70 -26.02
CA VAL A 19 -6.96 10.52 -25.46
C VAL A 19 -7.42 10.94 -24.06
N GLU A 20 -8.69 11.29 -23.95
CA GLU A 20 -9.29 11.45 -22.62
C GLU A 20 -9.19 10.10 -21.92
N PRO A 21 -8.65 10.03 -20.68
CA PRO A 21 -8.59 8.79 -19.94
C PRO A 21 -10.02 8.28 -19.74
N SER A 22 -10.21 7.01 -20.05
CA SER A 22 -11.50 6.32 -19.85
C SER A 22 -11.97 6.54 -18.41
N PRO A 23 -13.23 6.96 -18.16
CA PRO A 23 -13.75 7.30 -16.82
C PRO A 23 -13.70 6.16 -15.79
N GLY A 24 -13.28 4.97 -16.17
CA GLY A 24 -13.23 3.79 -15.32
C GLY A 24 -11.88 3.49 -14.64
N ALA A 25 -10.80 4.23 -14.98
CA ALA A 25 -9.44 3.89 -14.54
C ALA A 25 -8.94 4.69 -13.31
N GLU A 26 -9.74 5.60 -12.77
CA GLU A 26 -9.31 6.49 -11.71
C GLU A 26 -9.55 5.90 -10.32
N GLY A 27 -8.64 5.01 -9.87
CA GLY A 27 -8.48 4.73 -8.44
C GLY A 27 -9.46 3.71 -7.81
N ASN A 28 -10.50 3.23 -8.48
CA ASN A 28 -11.38 2.20 -7.93
C ASN A 28 -11.10 0.84 -8.58
N PRO A 29 -10.67 -0.19 -7.80
CA PRO A 29 -10.49 -1.54 -8.31
C PRO A 29 -11.77 -2.18 -8.88
N TRP A 30 -12.94 -1.67 -8.50
CA TRP A 30 -14.24 -2.18 -8.96
C TRP A 30 -14.89 -1.22 -9.97
N LEU A 31 -15.13 -1.71 -11.18
CA LEU A 31 -15.86 -1.00 -12.22
C LEU A 31 -17.12 -1.78 -12.58
N ASN A 32 -18.29 -1.16 -12.40
CA ASN A 32 -19.59 -1.79 -12.68
C ASN A 32 -19.74 -3.18 -12.03
N GLY A 33 -19.30 -3.33 -10.78
CA GLY A 33 -19.36 -4.58 -10.03
C GLY A 33 -18.34 -5.65 -10.47
N ARG A 34 -17.38 -5.30 -11.33
CA ARG A 34 -16.31 -6.19 -11.77
C ARG A 34 -14.96 -5.69 -11.30
N PHE A 35 -14.18 -6.56 -10.67
CA PHE A 35 -12.81 -6.26 -10.26
C PHE A 35 -11.92 -6.10 -11.51
N GLN A 36 -11.21 -4.98 -11.56
CA GLN A 36 -10.26 -4.65 -12.63
C GLN A 36 -8.83 -4.95 -12.16
N GLY A 37 -8.06 -5.59 -13.02
CA GLY A 37 -6.67 -5.90 -12.73
C GLY A 37 -6.44 -7.29 -12.16
N ARG A 38 -5.23 -7.50 -11.67
CA ARG A 38 -4.69 -8.76 -11.19
C ARG A 38 -4.08 -8.56 -9.81
N ILE A 39 -3.86 -9.67 -9.08
CA ILE A 39 -3.39 -9.66 -7.69
C ILE A 39 -2.09 -10.45 -7.61
N ALA A 40 -1.09 -9.86 -6.96
CA ALA A 40 0.13 -10.54 -6.53
C ALA A 40 0.26 -10.42 -5.00
N TYR A 41 0.91 -11.40 -4.39
CA TYR A 41 1.14 -11.45 -2.95
C TYR A 41 2.55 -11.95 -2.66
N SER A 42 3.23 -11.33 -1.68
CA SER A 42 4.54 -11.76 -1.19
C SER A 42 4.52 -11.86 0.33
N ALA A 43 4.89 -13.02 0.89
CA ALA A 43 4.80 -13.34 2.30
C ALA A 43 6.10 -13.87 2.88
N ASP A 44 6.41 -13.57 4.15
CA ASP A 44 7.67 -14.00 4.74
C ASP A 44 7.58 -15.30 5.58
N GLY A 45 6.82 -15.42 6.58
CA GLY A 45 6.46 -16.63 7.37
C GLY A 45 7.56 -17.67 7.67
N ASN A 46 8.78 -17.52 7.16
CA ASN A 46 9.83 -18.51 7.25
C ASN A 46 10.87 -18.22 8.36
N HIS A 47 10.74 -17.06 9.03
CA HIS A 47 11.61 -16.72 10.16
C HIS A 47 11.04 -15.59 10.98
N ASN A 48 10.87 -15.79 12.30
CA ASN A 48 10.43 -14.81 13.31
C ASN A 48 9.03 -14.18 13.09
N ASP A 49 8.29 -14.57 12.05
CA ASP A 49 6.96 -14.06 11.79
C ASP A 49 5.99 -15.21 11.43
N PRO A 50 5.42 -15.91 12.47
CA PRO A 50 4.52 -17.04 12.24
C PRO A 50 3.08 -16.62 11.89
N ASP A 51 2.77 -15.33 11.90
CA ASP A 51 1.45 -14.80 11.58
C ASP A 51 1.06 -15.07 10.11
N ASP A 52 2.01 -15.08 9.18
CA ASP A 52 1.80 -15.50 7.80
C ASP A 52 1.29 -16.95 7.65
N TRP A 53 1.49 -17.82 8.67
CA TRP A 53 0.94 -19.18 8.61
C TRP A 53 -0.58 -19.20 8.72
N ILE A 54 -1.18 -18.10 9.20
CA ILE A 54 -2.63 -17.90 9.16
C ILE A 54 -3.04 -16.77 8.22
N ALA A 55 -2.26 -15.69 8.07
CA ALA A 55 -2.60 -14.58 7.19
C ALA A 55 -2.67 -15.01 5.71
N SER A 56 -1.71 -15.84 5.26
CA SER A 56 -1.71 -16.39 3.90
C SER A 56 -2.95 -17.23 3.58
N PRO A 57 -3.35 -18.23 4.42
CA PRO A 57 -4.62 -18.96 4.24
C PRO A 57 -5.86 -18.07 4.27
N VAL A 58 -5.93 -17.08 5.17
CA VAL A 58 -7.07 -16.14 5.24
C VAL A 58 -7.15 -15.27 3.99
N THR A 59 -6.00 -14.80 3.47
CA THR A 59 -5.91 -14.11 2.19
C THR A 59 -6.52 -14.92 1.05
N LEU A 60 -6.12 -16.18 0.93
CA LEU A 60 -6.66 -17.09 -0.11
C LEU A 60 -8.16 -17.35 0.09
N ALA A 61 -8.62 -17.49 1.34
CA ALA A 61 -10.03 -17.63 1.65
C ALA A 61 -10.83 -16.39 1.22
N ILE A 62 -10.36 -15.17 1.54
CA ILE A 62 -11.01 -13.92 1.12
C ILE A 62 -11.12 -13.86 -0.40
N LEU A 63 -10.03 -14.13 -1.14
CA LEU A 63 -10.04 -14.10 -2.61
C LEU A 63 -11.00 -15.14 -3.21
N ALA A 64 -11.11 -16.32 -2.61
CA ALA A 64 -12.03 -17.35 -3.07
C ALA A 64 -13.50 -16.95 -2.83
N GLU A 65 -13.84 -16.52 -1.61
CA GLU A 65 -15.21 -16.13 -1.24
C GLU A 65 -15.69 -14.87 -1.98
N THR A 66 -14.77 -13.99 -2.38
CA THR A 66 -15.10 -12.82 -3.20
C THR A 66 -15.07 -13.08 -4.71
N GLY A 67 -14.84 -14.33 -5.14
CA GLY A 67 -14.78 -14.71 -6.55
C GLY A 67 -13.55 -14.19 -7.30
N LEU A 68 -12.48 -13.84 -6.58
CA LEU A 68 -11.26 -13.24 -7.15
C LEU A 68 -10.09 -14.22 -7.29
N LYS A 69 -10.28 -15.51 -7.03
CA LYS A 69 -9.20 -16.51 -7.10
C LYS A 69 -8.47 -16.48 -8.45
N ASP A 70 -9.21 -16.33 -9.55
CA ASP A 70 -8.64 -16.31 -10.91
C ASP A 70 -7.92 -14.98 -11.25
N ARG A 71 -7.98 -14.00 -10.33
CA ARG A 71 -7.22 -12.75 -10.41
C ARG A 71 -5.85 -12.85 -9.73
N LEU A 72 -5.63 -13.87 -8.90
CA LEU A 72 -4.32 -14.15 -8.31
C LEU A 72 -3.38 -14.72 -9.39
N VAL A 73 -2.35 -13.96 -9.75
CA VAL A 73 -1.40 -14.34 -10.82
C VAL A 73 0.00 -14.62 -10.28
N HIS A 74 0.25 -14.30 -9.02
CA HIS A 74 1.50 -14.55 -8.35
C HIS A 74 1.29 -14.61 -6.83
N PHE A 75 1.88 -15.59 -6.18
CA PHE A 75 1.98 -15.70 -4.74
C PHE A 75 3.36 -16.27 -4.39
N ASP A 76 4.22 -15.48 -3.81
CA ASP A 76 5.46 -15.98 -3.24
C ASP A 76 5.39 -16.04 -1.71
N TYR A 77 6.14 -16.97 -1.14
CA TYR A 77 6.22 -17.21 0.28
C TYR A 77 7.63 -17.62 0.69
N ASN A 78 7.93 -17.57 1.99
CA ASN A 78 9.27 -17.79 2.53
C ASN A 78 10.29 -16.76 2.01
N CYS A 79 9.90 -15.48 1.96
CA CYS A 79 10.69 -14.44 1.30
C CYS A 79 11.81 -13.83 2.17
N ILE A 80 12.04 -14.27 3.41
CA ILE A 80 13.22 -13.90 4.21
C ILE A 80 14.43 -14.70 3.71
N LEU A 81 15.22 -14.10 2.81
CA LEU A 81 16.30 -14.81 2.11
C LEU A 81 17.55 -15.08 2.95
N PRO A 82 18.03 -14.14 3.82
CA PRO A 82 19.29 -14.34 4.55
C PRO A 82 19.22 -15.37 5.67
N LEU A 83 18.02 -15.73 6.10
CA LEU A 83 17.82 -16.57 7.27
C LEU A 83 17.16 -17.90 6.89
N THR A 84 17.54 -18.98 7.56
CA THR A 84 17.04 -20.33 7.30
C THR A 84 16.44 -20.90 8.58
N ASN A 85 15.19 -21.40 8.47
CA ASN A 85 14.55 -22.22 9.47
C ASN A 85 13.61 -23.21 8.76
N LEU A 86 14.11 -24.44 8.61
CA LEU A 86 13.42 -25.47 7.81
C LEU A 86 12.03 -25.84 8.34
N ASP A 87 11.83 -25.81 9.66
CA ASP A 87 10.52 -26.11 10.25
C ASP A 87 9.52 -24.98 9.96
N TRP A 88 9.98 -23.74 9.99
CA TRP A 88 9.17 -22.58 9.66
C TRP A 88 8.83 -22.53 8.18
N GLU A 89 9.83 -22.73 7.32
CA GLU A 89 9.65 -22.84 5.86
C GLU A 89 8.59 -23.91 5.52
N LYS A 90 8.66 -25.08 6.17
CA LYS A 90 7.70 -26.16 6.00
C LYS A 90 6.31 -25.77 6.48
N ASN A 91 6.18 -25.21 7.69
CA ASN A 91 4.88 -24.79 8.23
C ASN A 91 4.21 -23.74 7.35
N HIS A 92 4.98 -22.77 6.85
CA HIS A 92 4.44 -21.76 5.94
C HIS A 92 4.01 -22.39 4.60
N ALA A 93 4.82 -23.23 4.01
CA ALA A 93 4.48 -23.97 2.78
C ALA A 93 3.19 -24.82 2.97
N GLU A 94 3.04 -25.53 4.09
CA GLU A 94 1.83 -26.28 4.43
C GLU A 94 0.60 -25.36 4.53
N SER A 95 0.75 -24.17 5.11
CA SER A 95 -0.30 -23.17 5.20
C SER A 95 -0.76 -22.68 3.83
N VAL A 96 0.19 -22.21 3.03
CA VAL A 96 -0.08 -21.65 1.70
C VAL A 96 -0.64 -22.70 0.74
N LEU A 97 0.07 -23.82 0.56
CA LEU A 97 -0.30 -24.85 -0.40
C LEU A 97 -1.56 -25.61 0.05
N GLY A 98 -1.73 -25.81 1.36
CA GLY A 98 -2.92 -26.42 1.93
C GLY A 98 -4.17 -25.59 1.72
N ALA A 99 -4.08 -24.26 1.84
CA ALA A 99 -5.17 -23.34 1.50
C ALA A 99 -5.41 -23.28 -0.01
N ALA A 100 -4.35 -23.15 -0.82
CA ALA A 100 -4.47 -23.13 -2.28
C ALA A 100 -5.24 -24.36 -2.81
N GLU A 101 -4.96 -25.54 -2.27
CA GLU A 101 -5.66 -26.78 -2.64
C GLU A 101 -7.14 -26.74 -2.24
N ARG A 102 -7.44 -26.38 -0.97
CA ARG A 102 -8.81 -26.40 -0.43
C ARG A 102 -9.72 -25.38 -1.10
N TYR A 103 -9.17 -24.22 -1.46
CA TYR A 103 -9.93 -23.17 -2.13
C TYR A 103 -9.86 -23.24 -3.66
N GLY A 104 -9.11 -24.21 -4.23
CA GLY A 104 -9.07 -24.49 -5.65
C GLY A 104 -8.31 -23.45 -6.47
N PHE A 105 -7.17 -22.99 -5.98
CA PHE A 105 -6.26 -22.10 -6.73
C PHE A 105 -5.36 -22.89 -7.68
N ASP A 106 -4.97 -22.24 -8.79
CA ASP A 106 -3.94 -22.77 -9.68
C ASP A 106 -2.56 -22.68 -8.98
N LYS A 107 -1.98 -23.85 -8.69
CA LYS A 107 -0.70 -23.94 -8.00
C LYS A 107 0.48 -23.43 -8.81
N SER A 108 0.34 -23.19 -10.11
CA SER A 108 1.41 -22.70 -10.98
C SER A 108 1.84 -21.25 -10.67
N CYS A 109 1.01 -20.49 -9.94
CA CYS A 109 1.34 -19.13 -9.54
C CYS A 109 1.96 -19.03 -8.13
N PHE A 110 2.23 -20.16 -7.45
CA PHE A 110 2.82 -20.19 -6.11
C PHE A 110 4.31 -20.53 -6.15
N PHE A 111 5.13 -19.72 -5.45
CA PHE A 111 6.58 -19.82 -5.48
C PHE A 111 7.17 -19.83 -4.07
N ASP A 112 7.93 -20.88 -3.75
CA ASP A 112 8.76 -20.93 -2.54
C ASP A 112 10.07 -20.20 -2.80
N CYS A 113 10.27 -19.02 -2.23
CA CYS A 113 11.46 -18.20 -2.45
C CYS A 113 12.74 -18.85 -1.94
N ARG A 114 12.68 -19.74 -0.96
CA ARG A 114 13.85 -20.48 -0.47
C ARG A 114 14.33 -21.55 -1.44
N ARG A 115 13.46 -22.03 -2.32
CA ARG A 115 13.74 -23.12 -3.28
C ARG A 115 13.79 -22.64 -4.72
N ASN A 116 13.02 -21.61 -5.08
CA ASN A 116 12.79 -21.17 -6.46
C ASN A 116 12.79 -19.64 -6.60
N LEU A 117 13.77 -18.96 -5.99
CA LEU A 117 13.85 -17.50 -5.99
C LEU A 117 13.82 -16.90 -7.41
N ASP A 118 14.62 -17.45 -8.33
CA ASP A 118 14.69 -16.93 -9.70
C ASP A 118 13.36 -17.04 -10.44
N ALA A 119 12.60 -18.11 -10.18
CA ALA A 119 11.25 -18.27 -10.74
C ALA A 119 10.26 -17.29 -10.12
N ALA A 120 10.32 -17.05 -8.80
CA ALA A 120 9.50 -16.04 -8.13
C ALA A 120 9.77 -14.64 -8.72
N ILE A 121 11.04 -14.23 -8.80
CA ILE A 121 11.46 -12.95 -9.39
C ILE A 121 11.01 -12.83 -10.86
N ALA A 122 11.17 -13.88 -11.65
CA ALA A 122 10.74 -13.90 -13.06
C ALA A 122 9.23 -13.79 -13.19
N SER A 123 8.47 -14.44 -12.32
CA SER A 123 7.00 -14.36 -12.28
C SER A 123 6.52 -12.96 -11.92
N ILE A 124 7.09 -12.32 -10.89
CA ILE A 124 6.77 -10.92 -10.55
C ILE A 124 7.05 -10.01 -11.76
N ALA A 125 8.23 -10.11 -12.36
CA ALA A 125 8.58 -9.29 -13.53
C ALA A 125 7.62 -9.51 -14.70
N LYS A 126 7.24 -10.76 -14.98
CA LYS A 126 6.27 -11.11 -16.03
C LYS A 126 4.91 -10.45 -15.75
N THR A 127 4.39 -10.62 -14.52
CA THR A 127 3.08 -10.05 -14.18
C THR A 127 3.07 -8.53 -14.26
N ILE A 128 4.17 -7.86 -13.91
CA ILE A 128 4.31 -6.40 -14.08
C ILE A 128 4.32 -6.03 -15.55
N ASN A 129 5.06 -6.76 -16.40
CA ASN A 129 5.15 -6.48 -17.83
C ASN A 129 3.82 -6.61 -18.56
N GLU A 130 2.89 -7.40 -18.04
CA GLU A 130 1.53 -7.56 -18.55
C GLU A 130 0.56 -6.49 -18.04
N SER A 131 1.02 -5.52 -17.23
CA SER A 131 0.17 -4.50 -16.64
C SER A 131 -0.09 -3.33 -17.57
N SER A 132 -1.27 -2.73 -17.42
CA SER A 132 -1.72 -1.54 -18.16
C SER A 132 -2.70 -0.73 -17.31
N ALA A 133 -3.14 0.43 -17.78
CA ALA A 133 -4.16 1.22 -17.11
C ALA A 133 -5.46 0.45 -16.88
N ASP A 134 -5.89 -0.37 -17.84
CA ASP A 134 -7.12 -1.17 -17.77
C ASP A 134 -6.92 -2.53 -17.09
N ASN A 135 -5.67 -2.92 -16.83
CA ASN A 135 -5.31 -4.18 -16.18
C ASN A 135 -4.15 -3.99 -15.19
N PRO A 136 -4.33 -3.17 -14.14
CA PRO A 136 -3.29 -2.92 -13.16
C PRO A 136 -2.93 -4.17 -12.37
N LEU A 137 -1.77 -4.16 -11.72
CA LEU A 137 -1.36 -5.16 -10.76
C LEU A 137 -1.46 -4.57 -9.34
N TYR A 138 -2.24 -5.22 -8.48
CA TYR A 138 -2.25 -4.95 -7.04
C TYR A 138 -1.32 -5.95 -6.37
N PHE A 139 -0.19 -5.46 -5.89
CA PHE A 139 0.85 -6.26 -5.27
C PHE A 139 0.84 -6.04 -3.76
N ILE A 140 0.32 -7.00 -3.02
CA ILE A 140 0.28 -7.02 -1.56
C ILE A 140 1.65 -7.48 -1.06
N ILE A 141 2.30 -6.65 -0.23
CA ILE A 141 3.63 -6.91 0.31
C ILE A 141 3.49 -7.17 1.81
N ALA A 142 3.43 -8.46 2.15
CA ALA A 142 3.26 -9.00 3.49
C ALA A 142 4.59 -9.56 4.02
N GLY A 143 5.66 -8.77 3.90
CA GLY A 143 7.00 -9.18 4.30
C GLY A 143 8.08 -8.21 3.84
N PRO A 144 9.35 -8.61 3.89
CA PRO A 144 10.49 -7.78 3.48
C PRO A 144 10.46 -7.40 2.00
N MET A 145 11.03 -6.26 1.70
CA MET A 145 11.03 -5.67 0.36
C MET A 145 11.97 -6.37 -0.65
N GLU A 146 12.80 -7.33 -0.22
CA GLU A 146 13.85 -7.94 -1.04
C GLU A 146 13.29 -8.60 -2.31
N VAL A 147 12.39 -9.56 -2.17
CA VAL A 147 11.81 -10.30 -3.31
C VAL A 147 10.96 -9.40 -4.19
N PRO A 148 10.02 -8.60 -3.65
CA PRO A 148 9.27 -7.61 -4.41
C PRO A 148 10.18 -6.66 -5.21
N TYR A 149 11.23 -6.10 -4.57
CA TYR A 149 12.16 -5.19 -5.24
C TYR A 149 12.87 -5.84 -6.43
N LEU A 150 13.41 -7.06 -6.24
CA LEU A 150 14.13 -7.77 -7.30
C LEU A 150 13.23 -8.06 -8.50
N GLY A 151 11.98 -8.43 -8.27
CA GLY A 151 10.99 -8.64 -9.32
C GLY A 151 10.62 -7.34 -10.05
N ILE A 152 10.38 -6.27 -9.31
CA ILE A 152 10.08 -4.95 -9.87
C ILE A 152 11.28 -4.44 -10.68
N GLN A 153 12.50 -4.54 -10.15
CA GLN A 153 13.71 -4.10 -10.84
C GLN A 153 13.93 -4.84 -12.17
N LYS A 154 13.58 -6.12 -12.23
CA LYS A 154 13.70 -6.95 -13.43
C LYS A 154 12.63 -6.65 -14.49
N SER A 155 11.54 -5.99 -14.11
CA SER A 155 10.43 -5.66 -15.01
C SER A 155 10.73 -4.47 -15.93
N ASP A 156 9.92 -4.30 -16.97
CA ASP A 156 9.93 -3.13 -17.84
C ASP A 156 9.60 -1.86 -17.03
N PRO A 157 10.50 -0.86 -16.97
CA PRO A 157 10.24 0.38 -16.25
C PRO A 157 8.95 1.09 -16.67
N ALA A 158 8.57 1.04 -17.95
CA ALA A 158 7.37 1.68 -18.47
C ALA A 158 6.06 1.06 -17.90
N LYS A 159 6.14 -0.17 -17.37
CA LYS A 159 4.99 -0.91 -16.84
C LYS A 159 4.79 -0.72 -15.34
N ARG A 160 5.82 -0.32 -14.60
CA ARG A 160 5.81 -0.19 -13.14
C ARG A 160 4.78 0.82 -12.65
N GLN A 161 4.49 1.88 -13.42
CA GLN A 161 3.45 2.86 -13.11
C GLN A 161 2.03 2.26 -13.00
N PHE A 162 1.80 1.03 -13.43
CA PHE A 162 0.52 0.32 -13.33
C PHE A 162 0.48 -0.68 -12.16
N VAL A 163 1.48 -0.62 -11.27
CA VAL A 163 1.57 -1.49 -10.09
C VAL A 163 1.23 -0.72 -8.83
N TYR A 164 0.24 -1.19 -8.08
CA TYR A 164 -0.09 -0.71 -6.74
C TYR A 164 0.54 -1.64 -5.71
N CYS A 165 1.57 -1.18 -4.99
CA CYS A 165 2.17 -1.90 -3.88
C CYS A 165 1.44 -1.54 -2.59
N ILE A 166 0.80 -2.52 -1.94
CA ILE A 166 -0.02 -2.34 -0.74
C ILE A 166 0.75 -2.87 0.46
N SER A 167 0.91 -2.05 1.49
CA SER A 167 1.55 -2.41 2.77
C SER A 167 0.81 -1.78 3.95
N HIS A 168 0.93 -2.37 5.16
CA HIS A 168 0.28 -1.83 6.35
C HIS A 168 1.20 -1.70 7.55
N SER A 169 2.24 -2.52 7.64
CA SER A 169 3.02 -2.68 8.88
C SER A 169 4.39 -2.02 8.78
N ARG A 170 4.73 -1.26 9.82
CA ARG A 170 6.09 -0.76 10.00
C ARG A 170 7.13 -1.90 10.03
N TRP A 171 6.74 -3.07 10.54
CA TRP A 171 7.62 -4.24 10.55
C TRP A 171 8.05 -4.60 9.12
N ASN A 172 7.10 -4.82 8.23
CA ASN A 172 7.35 -5.14 6.83
C ASN A 172 8.18 -4.05 6.15
N ASP A 173 7.81 -2.78 6.39
CA ASP A 173 8.47 -1.61 5.79
C ASP A 173 9.91 -1.39 6.29
N GLY A 174 10.19 -1.72 7.55
CA GLY A 174 11.47 -1.46 8.21
C GLY A 174 12.35 -2.71 8.41
N PHE A 175 11.90 -3.88 7.98
CA PHE A 175 12.57 -5.16 8.22
C PHE A 175 14.01 -5.20 7.69
N ALA A 176 14.26 -4.54 6.57
CA ALA A 176 15.58 -4.44 5.96
C ALA A 176 16.66 -3.92 6.92
N SER A 177 16.35 -2.96 7.77
CA SER A 177 17.31 -2.40 8.73
C SER A 177 17.66 -3.38 9.86
N GLN A 178 16.74 -4.25 10.24
CA GLN A 178 16.89 -5.20 11.32
C GLN A 178 17.73 -6.42 10.92
N TYR A 179 17.54 -6.94 9.71
CA TYR A 179 18.18 -8.16 9.23
C TYR A 179 19.22 -7.93 8.13
N LYS A 180 19.61 -6.68 7.91
CA LYS A 180 20.60 -6.28 6.88
C LYS A 180 20.18 -6.66 5.46
N PHE A 181 18.91 -6.57 5.15
CA PHE A 181 18.43 -6.62 3.78
C PHE A 181 18.98 -5.43 2.99
N THR A 182 19.23 -5.65 1.71
CA THR A 182 19.80 -4.62 0.84
C THR A 182 18.76 -3.56 0.45
N PHE A 183 17.46 -3.93 0.42
CA PHE A 183 16.39 -3.09 -0.11
C PHE A 183 15.35 -2.75 0.95
N THR A 184 14.84 -1.52 0.87
CA THR A 184 13.86 -0.96 1.79
C THR A 184 12.58 -0.61 1.04
N LYS A 185 11.51 -0.29 1.76
CA LYS A 185 10.30 0.33 1.22
C LYS A 185 10.63 1.48 0.25
N HIS A 186 11.54 2.37 0.63
CA HIS A 186 11.92 3.51 -0.21
C HIS A 186 12.63 3.09 -1.50
N SER A 187 13.38 1.98 -1.48
CA SER A 187 13.96 1.39 -2.71
C SER A 187 12.87 0.96 -3.69
N VAL A 188 11.77 0.39 -3.20
CA VAL A 188 10.60 -0.01 -4.00
C VAL A 188 9.87 1.21 -4.56
N ILE A 189 9.60 2.22 -3.71
CA ILE A 189 8.91 3.46 -4.10
C ILE A 189 9.64 4.18 -5.25
N LYS A 190 10.98 4.20 -5.22
CA LYS A 190 11.82 4.78 -6.27
C LYS A 190 11.77 4.06 -7.62
N GLN A 191 11.13 2.89 -7.71
CA GLN A 191 10.97 2.14 -8.96
C GLN A 191 9.73 2.57 -9.77
N ASP A 192 9.15 3.72 -9.50
CA ASP A 192 7.95 4.24 -10.20
C ASP A 192 6.67 3.43 -10.01
N VAL A 193 6.60 2.61 -8.96
CA VAL A 193 5.35 1.97 -8.53
C VAL A 193 4.47 2.94 -7.73
N ARG A 194 3.18 2.64 -7.61
CA ARG A 194 2.22 3.34 -6.77
C ARG A 194 2.22 2.74 -5.38
N TRP A 195 2.63 3.49 -4.37
CA TRP A 195 2.67 2.99 -3.00
C TRP A 195 1.37 3.31 -2.25
N VAL A 196 0.78 2.28 -1.68
CA VAL A 196 -0.48 2.36 -0.93
C VAL A 196 -0.20 1.89 0.50
N GLN A 197 -0.01 2.85 1.40
CA GLN A 197 0.06 2.56 2.84
C GLN A 197 -1.35 2.59 3.41
N ILE A 198 -1.76 1.52 4.07
CA ILE A 198 -3.02 1.45 4.82
C ILE A 198 -2.74 1.47 6.33
N GLN A 199 -3.80 1.63 7.12
CA GLN A 199 -3.68 1.55 8.57
C GLN A 199 -3.11 0.20 9.00
N ASP A 200 -2.34 0.21 10.11
CA ASP A 200 -1.77 -1.01 10.70
C ASP A 200 -2.88 -1.98 11.11
N GLN A 201 -2.99 -3.09 10.41
CA GLN A 201 -4.03 -4.11 10.57
C GLN A 201 -3.83 -4.93 11.85
N ASN A 202 -2.64 -4.92 12.45
CA ASN A 202 -2.40 -5.53 13.75
C ASN A 202 -3.36 -4.99 14.82
N ARG A 203 -3.77 -3.74 14.71
CA ARG A 203 -4.66 -3.09 15.67
C ARG A 203 -5.99 -3.83 15.89
N LEU A 204 -6.53 -4.47 14.87
CA LEU A 204 -7.84 -5.11 14.90
C LEU A 204 -7.82 -6.63 14.70
N LEU A 205 -6.76 -7.17 14.11
CA LEU A 205 -6.66 -8.57 13.75
C LEU A 205 -5.65 -9.36 14.58
N SER A 206 -4.67 -8.69 15.23
CA SER A 206 -3.64 -9.36 16.01
C SER A 206 -3.97 -9.34 17.50
N PHE A 207 -3.90 -10.50 18.15
CA PHE A 207 -4.12 -10.67 19.58
C PHE A 207 -2.95 -11.43 20.19
N GLY A 208 -2.70 -11.17 21.47
CA GLY A 208 -1.56 -11.72 22.18
C GLY A 208 -0.29 -10.84 22.05
N ARG A 209 0.78 -11.29 22.70
CA ARG A 209 2.07 -10.57 22.70
C ARG A 209 2.99 -11.14 21.64
N TYR A 210 3.63 -10.27 20.88
CA TYR A 210 4.64 -10.67 19.91
C TYR A 210 5.77 -11.48 20.58
N GLY A 211 6.26 -12.52 19.88
CA GLY A 211 7.38 -13.37 20.33
C GLY A 211 7.05 -14.39 21.43
N GLN A 212 5.76 -14.55 21.79
CA GLN A 212 5.31 -15.53 22.77
C GLN A 212 4.05 -16.24 22.28
N PRO A 213 3.87 -17.55 22.58
CA PRO A 213 2.59 -18.22 22.36
C PRO A 213 1.46 -17.48 23.11
N ALA A 214 0.36 -17.23 22.41
CA ALA A 214 -0.78 -16.56 23.00
C ALA A 214 -1.55 -17.52 23.94
N PRO A 215 -2.06 -17.03 25.10
CA PRO A 215 -3.01 -17.79 25.91
C PRO A 215 -4.30 -18.11 25.11
N SER A 216 -4.98 -19.18 25.50
CA SER A 216 -6.17 -19.66 24.78
C SER A 216 -7.31 -18.64 24.69
N GLU A 217 -7.44 -17.75 25.66
CA GLU A 217 -8.44 -16.68 25.66
C GLU A 217 -8.22 -15.64 24.56
N GLU A 218 -6.99 -15.41 24.13
CA GLU A 218 -6.68 -14.48 23.04
C GLU A 218 -7.19 -15.00 21.67
N PHE A 219 -7.40 -16.31 21.54
CA PHE A 219 -7.99 -16.91 20.33
C PHE A 219 -9.51 -16.75 20.27
N ARG A 220 -10.19 -16.29 21.32
CA ARG A 220 -11.65 -16.19 21.41
C ARG A 220 -12.29 -15.46 20.21
N PRO A 221 -11.74 -14.36 19.68
CA PRO A 221 -12.33 -13.69 18.52
C PRO A 221 -12.45 -14.59 17.28
N TYR A 222 -11.67 -15.68 17.21
CA TYR A 222 -11.60 -16.62 16.09
C TYR A 222 -12.19 -18.00 16.39
N PHE A 223 -12.83 -18.23 17.54
CA PHE A 223 -13.43 -19.54 17.88
C PHE A 223 -14.49 -19.99 16.87
N TRP A 224 -15.09 -19.07 16.14
CA TRP A 224 -15.99 -19.41 15.05
C TRP A 224 -15.30 -20.24 13.95
N MET A 225 -13.99 -20.07 13.70
CA MET A 225 -13.24 -20.93 12.77
C MET A 225 -13.09 -22.35 13.33
N ARG A 226 -12.86 -22.49 14.65
CA ARG A 226 -12.78 -23.77 15.35
C ARG A 226 -14.11 -24.55 15.29
N ASP A 227 -15.18 -23.82 15.53
CA ASP A 227 -16.52 -24.38 15.69
C ASP A 227 -17.28 -24.50 14.37
N SER A 228 -16.68 -24.09 13.25
CA SER A 228 -17.27 -24.16 11.90
C SER A 228 -17.54 -25.59 11.44
N HIS A 229 -18.62 -25.77 10.69
CA HIS A 229 -18.90 -27.01 9.98
C HIS A 229 -18.16 -27.12 8.64
N ASP A 230 -17.67 -26.01 8.07
CA ASP A 230 -16.86 -26.02 6.86
C ASP A 230 -15.41 -26.45 7.17
N SER A 231 -14.95 -27.49 6.51
CA SER A 231 -13.60 -28.02 6.65
C SER A 231 -12.53 -27.03 6.18
N LYS A 232 -12.85 -26.13 5.25
CA LYS A 232 -11.94 -25.08 4.79
C LYS A 232 -11.72 -24.02 5.89
N VAL A 233 -12.79 -23.61 6.57
CA VAL A 233 -12.72 -22.68 7.68
C VAL A 233 -12.02 -23.31 8.88
N ARG A 234 -12.28 -24.60 9.18
CA ARG A 234 -11.53 -25.32 10.22
C ARG A 234 -10.03 -25.41 9.93
N PHE A 235 -9.65 -25.56 8.67
CA PHE A 235 -8.25 -25.51 8.29
C PHE A 235 -7.60 -24.16 8.65
N LEU A 236 -8.30 -23.02 8.51
CA LEU A 236 -7.78 -21.73 8.97
C LEU A 236 -7.51 -21.76 10.48
N TRP A 237 -8.41 -22.34 11.26
CA TRP A 237 -8.19 -22.52 12.70
C TRP A 237 -6.95 -23.38 13.00
N GLU A 238 -6.79 -24.51 12.30
CA GLU A 238 -5.63 -25.39 12.47
C GLU A 238 -4.33 -24.62 12.24
N ARG A 239 -4.26 -23.78 11.19
CA ARG A 239 -3.06 -22.97 10.90
C ARG A 239 -2.85 -21.85 11.91
N MET A 240 -3.90 -21.26 12.43
CA MET A 240 -3.85 -20.28 13.51
C MET A 240 -3.28 -20.89 14.81
N VAL A 241 -3.67 -22.10 15.16
CA VAL A 241 -3.13 -22.78 16.35
C VAL A 241 -1.64 -23.12 16.15
N VAL A 242 -1.27 -23.56 14.95
CA VAL A 242 0.16 -23.86 14.62
C VAL A 242 1.03 -22.61 14.67
N SER A 243 0.50 -21.45 14.27
CA SER A 243 1.23 -20.16 14.38
C SER A 243 1.41 -19.71 15.83
N THR A 244 0.72 -20.36 16.78
CA THR A 244 0.73 -20.02 18.23
C THR A 244 0.20 -18.62 18.57
N ARG A 245 -0.27 -17.85 17.59
CA ARG A 245 -0.86 -16.52 17.77
C ARG A 245 -2.09 -16.35 16.86
N PRO A 246 -3.16 -15.76 17.38
CA PRO A 246 -4.31 -15.38 16.54
C PRO A 246 -4.02 -14.04 15.84
N ASP A 247 -3.26 -14.10 14.75
CA ASP A 247 -2.74 -12.93 14.04
C ASP A 247 -2.81 -13.07 12.52
N PRO A 248 -4.00 -12.93 11.90
CA PRO A 248 -4.11 -12.86 10.45
C PRO A 248 -4.00 -11.42 9.90
N SER A 249 -3.17 -10.55 10.53
CA SER A 249 -3.18 -9.11 10.21
C SER A 249 -2.80 -8.80 8.76
N ASP A 250 -1.86 -9.51 8.16
CA ASP A 250 -1.47 -9.29 6.76
C ASP A 250 -2.62 -9.58 5.77
N ALA A 251 -3.58 -10.44 6.13
CA ALA A 251 -4.79 -10.63 5.34
C ALA A 251 -5.70 -9.38 5.31
N GLY A 252 -5.52 -8.43 6.24
CA GLY A 252 -6.20 -7.15 6.22
C GLY A 252 -5.88 -6.30 5.00
N MET A 253 -4.71 -6.47 4.38
CA MET A 253 -4.39 -5.83 3.10
C MET A 253 -5.23 -6.38 1.96
N THR A 254 -5.48 -7.69 1.95
CA THR A 254 -6.40 -8.32 0.98
C THR A 254 -7.83 -7.87 1.22
N TRP A 255 -8.27 -7.79 2.48
CA TRP A 255 -9.57 -7.21 2.83
C TRP A 255 -9.71 -5.79 2.27
N PHE A 256 -8.72 -4.92 2.54
CA PHE A 256 -8.70 -3.57 1.98
C PHE A 256 -8.78 -3.58 0.45
N LEU A 257 -8.00 -4.42 -0.23
CA LEU A 257 -8.02 -4.49 -1.68
C LEU A 257 -9.39 -4.86 -2.24
N VAL A 258 -10.14 -5.74 -1.58
CA VAL A 258 -11.45 -6.18 -2.08
C VAL A 258 -12.61 -5.29 -1.62
N THR A 259 -12.44 -4.51 -0.55
CA THR A 259 -13.53 -3.70 0.03
C THR A 259 -13.28 -2.21 0.05
N GLY A 260 -12.03 -1.75 0.05
CA GLY A 260 -11.66 -0.36 0.35
C GLY A 260 -11.71 0.01 1.83
N ASP A 261 -12.01 -0.94 2.70
CA ASP A 261 -12.15 -0.77 4.14
C ASP A 261 -10.85 -1.15 4.85
N GLU A 262 -10.25 -0.20 5.56
CA GLU A 262 -8.99 -0.39 6.31
C GLU A 262 -9.21 -0.95 7.73
N GLU A 263 -10.45 -1.20 8.11
CA GLU A 263 -10.82 -1.66 9.45
C GLU A 263 -11.32 -3.09 9.45
N CYS A 264 -10.52 -4.01 8.89
CA CYS A 264 -10.82 -5.45 9.00
C CYS A 264 -10.79 -5.89 10.46
N ASP A 265 -11.76 -6.70 10.87
CA ASP A 265 -11.83 -7.31 12.19
C ASP A 265 -12.33 -8.76 12.12
N PRO A 266 -12.23 -9.56 13.20
CA PRO A 266 -12.67 -10.95 13.21
C PRO A 266 -14.16 -11.13 12.90
N ALA A 267 -15.01 -10.17 13.24
CA ALA A 267 -16.45 -10.26 12.96
C ALA A 267 -16.75 -10.05 11.48
N LYS A 268 -16.01 -9.14 10.82
CA LYS A 268 -16.09 -8.95 9.38
C LYS A 268 -15.60 -10.18 8.61
N LEU A 269 -14.48 -10.78 9.05
CA LEU A 269 -13.98 -12.03 8.48
C LEU A 269 -15.01 -13.16 8.64
N ARG A 270 -15.64 -13.28 9.82
CA ARG A 270 -16.69 -14.29 10.07
C ARG A 270 -17.87 -14.13 9.12
N ARG A 271 -18.36 -12.91 8.93
CA ARG A 271 -19.48 -12.65 8.00
C ARG A 271 -19.17 -13.11 6.59
N LEU A 272 -17.93 -12.89 6.11
CA LEU A 272 -17.53 -13.33 4.79
C LEU A 272 -17.30 -14.85 4.72
N LEU A 273 -16.47 -15.39 5.62
CA LEU A 273 -15.89 -16.74 5.48
C LEU A 273 -16.76 -17.85 6.06
N GLU A 274 -17.60 -17.55 7.06
CA GLU A 274 -18.48 -18.51 7.71
C GLU A 274 -19.96 -18.30 7.34
N GLU A 275 -20.37 -17.03 7.26
CA GLU A 275 -21.78 -16.70 6.99
C GLU A 275 -22.04 -16.42 5.50
N HIS A 276 -20.99 -16.46 4.66
CA HIS A 276 -21.01 -16.24 3.20
C HIS A 276 -21.77 -14.96 2.80
N GLN A 277 -21.69 -13.93 3.64
CA GLN A 277 -22.34 -12.66 3.34
C GLN A 277 -21.56 -11.90 2.25
N PRO A 278 -22.24 -11.51 1.17
CA PRO A 278 -21.57 -10.75 0.10
C PRO A 278 -21.09 -9.40 0.63
N LEU A 279 -19.89 -9.03 0.21
CA LEU A 279 -19.30 -7.72 0.52
C LEU A 279 -19.55 -6.75 -0.62
N ALA A 280 -20.02 -5.55 -0.27
CA ALA A 280 -20.06 -4.44 -1.20
C ALA A 280 -18.78 -3.60 -1.01
N PRO A 281 -17.97 -3.38 -2.06
CA PRO A 281 -16.83 -2.49 -1.99
C PRO A 281 -17.25 -1.06 -1.65
N VAL A 282 -16.45 -0.36 -0.84
CA VAL A 282 -16.66 1.08 -0.62
C VAL A 282 -16.42 1.82 -1.94
N ILE A 283 -17.29 2.77 -2.24
CA ILE A 283 -17.16 3.56 -3.48
C ILE A 283 -15.97 4.52 -3.37
N ALA A 284 -15.81 5.12 -2.19
CA ALA A 284 -14.68 6.01 -1.90
C ALA A 284 -14.34 5.98 -0.41
N ARG A 285 -13.05 6.04 -0.11
CA ARG A 285 -12.54 6.20 1.26
C ARG A 285 -12.90 7.60 1.76
N LYS A 286 -13.34 7.68 3.03
CA LYS A 286 -13.60 8.97 3.67
C LYS A 286 -12.32 9.77 3.90
N GLN A 287 -11.23 9.07 4.05
CA GLN A 287 -9.92 9.61 4.38
C GLN A 287 -8.84 8.84 3.61
N VAL A 288 -7.87 9.57 3.06
CA VAL A 288 -6.67 8.99 2.44
C VAL A 288 -5.47 9.69 3.03
N ARG A 289 -4.55 8.93 3.59
CA ARG A 289 -3.31 9.46 4.15
C ARG A 289 -2.13 9.12 3.27
N LEU A 290 -1.32 10.13 2.97
CA LEU A 290 -0.05 10.02 2.28
C LEU A 290 1.04 10.28 3.33
N GLU A 291 1.69 9.22 3.80
CA GLU A 291 2.80 9.33 4.74
C GLU A 291 3.98 10.04 4.07
N ALA A 292 4.59 11.02 4.74
CA ALA A 292 5.62 11.87 4.15
C ALA A 292 6.86 11.07 3.71
N GLU A 293 7.22 10.03 4.45
CA GLU A 293 8.32 9.13 4.09
C GLU A 293 8.02 8.27 2.85
N ASN A 294 6.77 8.19 2.41
CA ASN A 294 6.34 7.48 1.20
C ASN A 294 6.30 8.39 -0.04
N PHE A 295 6.62 9.66 0.12
CA PHE A 295 6.73 10.55 -1.03
C PHE A 295 7.90 10.13 -1.93
N ARG A 296 7.65 10.10 -3.24
CA ARG A 296 8.62 9.62 -4.24
C ARG A 296 9.90 10.45 -4.24
N THR A 297 9.79 11.73 -3.99
CA THR A 297 10.92 12.68 -3.96
C THR A 297 10.97 13.38 -2.61
N LEU A 298 12.14 13.38 -1.99
CA LEU A 298 12.44 13.97 -0.68
C LEU A 298 13.62 14.96 -0.81
N GLU A 299 13.42 16.06 -1.56
CA GLU A 299 14.49 17.05 -1.79
C GLU A 299 14.79 17.84 -0.50
N GLY A 300 16.01 17.73 0.00
CA GLY A 300 16.45 18.39 1.23
C GLY A 300 15.97 17.71 2.52
N PHE A 301 15.24 16.59 2.43
CA PHE A 301 14.78 15.83 3.58
C PHE A 301 15.51 14.48 3.70
N VAL A 302 15.59 14.00 4.93
CA VAL A 302 16.07 12.65 5.28
C VAL A 302 15.02 11.94 6.12
N LEU A 303 15.04 10.59 6.08
CA LEU A 303 14.14 9.76 6.87
C LEU A 303 14.52 9.81 8.36
N GLU A 304 13.51 9.87 9.22
CA GLU A 304 13.64 9.78 10.68
C GLU A 304 12.74 8.65 11.21
N ASP A 305 13.31 7.70 11.97
CA ASP A 305 12.61 6.49 12.47
C ASP A 305 12.46 6.46 14.00
N ARG A 306 12.77 7.56 14.70
CA ARG A 306 12.85 7.59 16.16
C ARG A 306 11.68 8.26 16.87
N ASP A 307 10.84 9.00 16.15
CA ASP A 307 9.72 9.70 16.78
C ASP A 307 8.53 8.75 16.98
N ARG A 308 8.27 8.39 18.24
CA ARG A 308 7.13 7.53 18.64
C ARG A 308 5.77 8.20 18.43
N ASN A 309 5.73 9.52 18.27
CA ASN A 309 4.50 10.29 18.09
C ASN A 309 4.18 10.55 16.62
N ALA A 310 5.10 10.23 15.70
CA ALA A 310 4.83 10.25 14.27
C ALA A 310 3.92 9.08 13.87
N SER A 311 3.17 9.27 12.79
CA SER A 311 2.42 8.21 12.13
C SER A 311 3.37 7.09 11.73
N HIS A 312 2.99 5.84 11.91
CA HIS A 312 3.88 4.69 11.66
C HIS A 312 5.26 4.80 12.35
N ARG A 313 5.46 5.78 13.28
CA ARG A 313 6.74 6.12 13.93
C ARG A 313 7.84 6.53 12.96
N LEU A 314 7.46 6.93 11.75
CA LEU A 314 8.34 7.40 10.67
C LEU A 314 7.91 8.81 10.29
N ASN A 315 8.88 9.62 9.91
CA ASN A 315 8.65 10.95 9.36
C ASN A 315 9.86 11.35 8.51
N VAL A 316 9.77 12.48 7.84
CA VAL A 316 10.93 13.09 7.18
C VAL A 316 11.32 14.39 7.88
N ILE A 317 12.60 14.62 8.00
CA ILE A 317 13.16 15.81 8.64
C ILE A 317 14.05 16.57 7.68
N LEU A 318 13.93 17.90 7.65
CA LEU A 318 14.82 18.76 6.86
C LEU A 318 16.26 18.52 7.30
N ALA A 319 17.15 18.23 6.36
CA ALA A 319 18.56 17.95 6.64
C ALA A 319 19.25 19.16 7.28
N ALA A 320 20.21 18.92 8.16
CA ALA A 320 20.82 19.96 8.98
C ALA A 320 21.57 21.06 8.18
N ASP A 321 22.01 20.73 6.97
CA ASP A 321 22.70 21.64 6.05
C ASP A 321 21.76 22.36 5.08
N ARG A 322 20.44 22.23 5.26
CA ARG A 322 19.43 22.78 4.39
C ARG A 322 18.56 23.82 5.09
N THR A 323 18.28 24.89 4.36
CA THR A 323 17.33 25.93 4.77
C THR A 323 15.98 25.80 4.04
N ALA A 324 15.90 24.95 3.03
CA ALA A 324 14.70 24.68 2.28
C ALA A 324 14.65 23.22 1.82
N GLY A 325 13.45 22.71 1.63
CA GLY A 325 13.22 21.39 1.09
C GLY A 325 11.81 21.24 0.54
N ARG A 326 11.59 20.20 -0.23
CA ARG A 326 10.25 19.82 -0.70
C ARG A 326 10.11 18.32 -0.79
N ILE A 327 8.91 17.86 -0.51
CA ILE A 327 8.49 16.48 -0.78
C ILE A 327 7.43 16.50 -1.86
N ARG A 328 7.44 15.50 -2.76
CA ARG A 328 6.45 15.40 -3.82
C ARG A 328 6.13 13.94 -4.16
N THR A 329 4.85 13.70 -4.44
CA THR A 329 4.36 12.41 -4.93
C THR A 329 3.14 12.61 -5.80
N ARG A 330 2.76 11.58 -6.60
CA ARG A 330 1.48 11.55 -7.28
C ARG A 330 0.41 10.97 -6.38
N PHE A 331 -0.78 11.55 -6.46
CA PHE A 331 -1.96 11.02 -5.79
C PHE A 331 -2.53 9.85 -6.60
N GLU A 332 -2.06 8.65 -6.30
CA GLU A 332 -2.41 7.42 -7.01
C GLU A 332 -2.86 6.35 -6.00
N GLN A 333 -3.99 6.59 -5.37
CA GLN A 333 -4.53 5.75 -4.31
C GLN A 333 -5.82 5.06 -4.76
N PRO A 334 -6.04 3.77 -4.44
CA PRO A 334 -7.31 3.10 -4.73
C PRO A 334 -8.43 3.63 -3.83
N TYR A 335 -9.67 3.47 -4.29
CA TYR A 335 -10.87 3.88 -3.57
C TYR A 335 -10.91 5.38 -3.22
N THR A 336 -10.46 6.22 -4.13
CA THR A 336 -10.54 7.67 -3.96
C THR A 336 -11.82 8.24 -4.56
N ALA A 337 -12.29 9.35 -4.01
CA ALA A 337 -13.46 10.05 -4.57
C ALA A 337 -13.10 10.65 -5.95
N LEU A 338 -13.92 10.34 -6.94
CA LEU A 338 -13.79 10.93 -8.27
C LEU A 338 -14.30 12.39 -8.24
N ASN A 339 -13.45 13.33 -8.67
CA ASN A 339 -13.81 14.74 -8.87
C ASN A 339 -14.36 15.48 -7.64
N ALA A 340 -14.13 14.99 -6.43
CA ALA A 340 -14.51 15.69 -5.21
C ALA A 340 -13.34 16.52 -4.67
N PRO A 341 -13.58 17.76 -4.19
CA PRO A 341 -12.55 18.47 -3.44
C PRO A 341 -12.34 17.80 -2.08
N TYR A 342 -11.12 17.89 -1.59
CA TYR A 342 -10.72 17.40 -0.28
C TYR A 342 -10.42 18.56 0.66
N ASP A 343 -10.64 18.35 1.96
CA ASP A 343 -9.98 19.13 2.99
C ASP A 343 -8.65 18.43 3.29
N VAL A 344 -7.54 19.14 3.03
CA VAL A 344 -6.18 18.56 3.09
C VAL A 344 -5.51 19.02 4.37
N GLU A 345 -5.20 18.07 5.25
CA GLU A 345 -4.42 18.29 6.46
C GLU A 345 -2.95 17.96 6.19
N VAL A 346 -2.07 18.89 6.51
CA VAL A 346 -0.62 18.66 6.55
C VAL A 346 -0.19 18.63 8.00
N ARG A 347 0.46 17.53 8.44
CA ARG A 347 1.01 17.39 9.80
C ARG A 347 2.50 17.58 9.79
N PHE A 348 2.98 18.48 10.65
CA PHE A 348 4.36 18.89 10.72
C PHE A 348 4.78 19.19 12.15
N MET A 349 6.07 19.23 12.40
CA MET A 349 6.66 19.70 13.66
C MET A 349 7.85 20.62 13.31
N ALA A 350 7.98 21.69 14.05
CA ALA A 350 9.10 22.59 13.96
C ALA A 350 9.83 22.69 15.30
N GLY A 351 11.01 23.28 15.29
CA GLY A 351 11.77 23.53 16.51
C GLY A 351 11.10 24.58 17.43
N SER A 352 11.74 24.88 18.55
CA SER A 352 11.18 25.75 19.59
C SER A 352 10.93 27.20 19.16
N GLY A 353 11.59 27.68 18.10
CA GLY A 353 11.52 29.08 17.65
C GLY A 353 10.27 29.42 16.85
N GLY A 354 9.79 28.49 16.04
CA GLY A 354 8.71 28.71 15.08
C GLY A 354 9.06 29.72 13.98
N GLY A 355 8.12 29.91 13.05
CA GLY A 355 8.25 30.89 11.98
C GLY A 355 8.80 30.34 10.65
N SER A 356 9.13 29.05 10.57
CA SER A 356 9.39 28.37 9.30
C SER A 356 8.13 28.39 8.45
N GLN A 357 8.29 28.60 7.13
CA GLN A 357 7.18 28.70 6.20
C GLN A 357 6.94 27.36 5.51
N LEU A 358 5.67 26.97 5.39
CA LEU A 358 5.23 25.81 4.63
C LEU A 358 4.21 26.23 3.56
N ALA A 359 4.16 25.47 2.47
CA ALA A 359 3.17 25.63 1.41
C ALA A 359 2.76 24.27 0.85
N LEU A 360 1.49 24.17 0.45
CA LEU A 360 0.93 23.03 -0.30
C LEU A 360 0.69 23.46 -1.74
N ALA A 361 1.08 22.63 -2.70
CA ALA A 361 0.74 22.81 -4.10
C ALA A 361 0.21 21.51 -4.72
N VAL A 362 -0.67 21.64 -5.71
CA VAL A 362 -1.17 20.55 -6.55
C VAL A 362 -0.87 20.92 -8.00
N ASN A 363 -0.16 20.05 -8.73
CA ASN A 363 0.27 20.30 -10.11
C ASN A 363 0.97 21.68 -10.27
N HIS A 364 1.84 22.02 -9.33
CA HIS A 364 2.53 23.32 -9.24
C HIS A 364 1.64 24.55 -8.96
N VAL A 365 0.33 24.34 -8.72
CA VAL A 365 -0.59 25.41 -8.35
C VAL A 365 -0.69 25.49 -6.83
N PRO A 366 -0.31 26.62 -6.19
CA PRO A 366 -0.43 26.78 -4.75
C PRO A 366 -1.86 26.59 -4.26
N GLN A 367 -2.02 25.88 -3.16
CA GLN A 367 -3.30 25.64 -2.50
C GLN A 367 -3.36 26.42 -1.18
N GLY A 368 -4.22 27.39 -1.12
CA GLY A 368 -4.28 28.33 0.01
C GLY A 368 -3.06 29.27 0.07
N GLN A 369 -2.95 29.99 1.18
CA GLN A 369 -1.80 30.85 1.45
C GLN A 369 -0.71 30.04 2.20
N PRO A 370 0.57 30.28 1.94
CA PRO A 370 1.64 29.75 2.77
C PRO A 370 1.40 30.09 4.25
N TRP A 371 1.77 29.17 5.14
CA TRP A 371 1.58 29.35 6.58
C TRP A 371 2.91 29.20 7.34
N HIS A 372 2.97 29.74 8.54
CA HIS A 372 4.13 29.65 9.39
C HIS A 372 3.91 28.65 10.53
N THR A 373 4.98 27.96 10.92
CA THR A 373 4.98 27.11 12.11
C THR A 373 4.82 27.97 13.37
N ALA A 374 4.03 27.50 14.32
CA ALA A 374 3.96 28.12 15.62
C ALA A 374 5.21 27.74 16.46
N ALA A 375 5.59 28.61 17.38
CA ALA A 375 6.63 28.30 18.36
C ALA A 375 6.13 27.22 19.35
N GLY A 376 7.03 26.31 19.75
CA GLY A 376 6.77 25.29 20.76
C GLY A 376 7.04 23.87 20.24
N PRO A 377 7.33 22.95 21.18
CA PRO A 377 7.57 21.56 20.84
C PRO A 377 6.25 20.84 20.51
N GLY A 378 6.32 19.89 19.57
CA GLY A 378 5.24 18.96 19.26
C GLY A 378 4.67 19.10 17.87
N TRP A 379 3.87 18.11 17.50
CA TRP A 379 3.22 18.02 16.21
C TRP A 379 2.10 19.05 16.10
N GLN A 380 2.05 19.70 14.94
CA GLN A 380 1.05 20.69 14.55
C GLN A 380 0.39 20.19 13.27
N SER A 381 -0.82 20.68 13.00
CA SER A 381 -1.51 20.42 11.74
C SER A 381 -2.05 21.73 11.15
N ARG A 382 -2.07 21.78 9.82
CA ARG A 382 -2.76 22.83 9.05
C ARG A 382 -3.71 22.18 8.07
N THR A 383 -4.97 22.57 8.12
CA THR A 383 -5.98 22.16 7.12
C THR A 383 -6.14 23.27 6.07
N ILE A 384 -6.11 22.85 4.81
CA ILE A 384 -6.43 23.66 3.65
C ILE A 384 -7.74 23.11 3.07
N ASP A 385 -8.75 23.95 3.05
CA ASP A 385 -10.10 23.55 2.66
C ASP A 385 -10.28 23.54 1.14
N ASN A 386 -11.10 22.61 0.65
CA ASN A 386 -11.61 22.61 -0.71
C ASN A 386 -10.53 22.51 -1.81
N VAL A 387 -9.52 21.66 -1.58
CA VAL A 387 -8.42 21.46 -2.53
C VAL A 387 -8.88 20.50 -3.63
N PRO A 388 -8.84 20.90 -4.91
CA PRO A 388 -9.16 20.00 -6.02
C PRO A 388 -7.98 19.07 -6.29
N ILE A 389 -8.13 17.79 -5.95
CA ILE A 389 -7.13 16.77 -6.22
C ILE A 389 -7.80 15.60 -6.93
N ARG A 390 -7.20 15.13 -8.02
CA ARG A 390 -7.63 13.97 -8.80
C ARG A 390 -6.52 12.90 -8.81
N ALA A 391 -6.90 11.68 -9.14
CA ALA A 391 -5.92 10.63 -9.37
C ALA A 391 -4.91 11.06 -10.45
N GLY A 392 -3.62 10.86 -10.18
CA GLY A 392 -2.52 11.27 -11.05
C GLY A 392 -1.97 12.69 -10.79
N ASP A 393 -2.67 13.53 -10.02
CA ASP A 393 -2.17 14.85 -9.65
C ASP A 393 -0.91 14.78 -8.78
N GLU A 394 0.02 15.70 -8.99
CA GLU A 394 1.20 15.84 -8.15
C GLU A 394 0.89 16.66 -6.90
N VAL A 395 1.11 16.07 -5.74
CA VAL A 395 1.00 16.75 -4.43
C VAL A 395 2.40 17.10 -3.95
N VAL A 396 2.60 18.37 -3.60
CA VAL A 396 3.89 18.93 -3.18
C VAL A 396 3.74 19.65 -1.85
N VAL A 397 4.60 19.37 -0.89
CA VAL A 397 4.77 20.22 0.31
C VAL A 397 6.16 20.83 0.27
N GLU A 398 6.20 22.15 0.34
CA GLU A 398 7.42 22.94 0.36
C GLU A 398 7.68 23.51 1.76
N VAL A 399 8.95 23.55 2.15
CA VAL A 399 9.38 24.08 3.44
C VAL A 399 10.52 25.09 3.21
N GLN A 400 10.39 26.25 3.84
CA GLN A 400 11.46 27.22 4.01
C GLN A 400 11.72 27.39 5.51
N ALA A 401 12.82 26.84 5.99
CA ALA A 401 13.18 26.92 7.39
C ALA A 401 13.67 28.31 7.79
N LYS A 402 13.29 28.73 8.97
CA LYS A 402 13.78 29.98 9.58
C LYS A 402 14.96 29.67 10.50
N ASP A 403 16.04 30.43 10.38
CA ASP A 403 17.18 30.45 11.31
C ASP A 403 17.78 29.05 11.63
N GLY A 404 17.82 28.15 10.64
CA GLY A 404 18.33 26.78 10.80
C GLY A 404 17.42 25.84 11.57
N GLU A 405 16.14 26.19 11.71
CA GLU A 405 15.12 25.34 12.34
C GLU A 405 14.96 24.03 11.57
N ARG A 406 14.89 22.92 12.30
CA ARG A 406 14.62 21.60 11.70
C ARG A 406 13.11 21.36 11.64
N VAL A 407 12.59 21.28 10.42
CA VAL A 407 11.16 21.00 10.19
C VAL A 407 10.97 19.53 9.86
N HIS A 408 10.03 18.90 10.55
CA HIS A 408 9.59 17.54 10.30
C HIS A 408 8.26 17.55 9.55
N LEU A 409 8.06 16.62 8.63
CA LEU A 409 6.78 16.33 8.00
C LEU A 409 6.40 14.88 8.28
N ASP A 410 5.14 14.66 8.69
CA ASP A 410 4.62 13.36 9.06
C ASP A 410 3.72 12.80 7.95
N TYR A 411 2.65 13.53 7.61
CA TYR A 411 1.75 13.11 6.55
C TYR A 411 1.01 14.28 5.88
N VAL A 412 0.45 13.98 4.72
CA VAL A 412 -0.61 14.75 4.07
C VAL A 412 -1.87 13.89 4.03
N GLN A 413 -2.94 14.34 4.69
CA GLN A 413 -4.19 13.60 4.80
C GLN A 413 -5.30 14.31 4.05
N LEU A 414 -5.96 13.58 3.16
CA LEU A 414 -7.07 14.06 2.36
C LEU A 414 -8.38 13.54 2.99
N ASN A 415 -9.25 14.44 3.40
CA ASN A 415 -10.55 14.11 3.96
C ASN A 415 -11.63 14.48 2.94
N THR A 416 -12.48 13.52 2.56
CA THR A 416 -13.62 13.81 1.68
C THR A 416 -14.63 14.68 2.41
N ARG A 417 -15.09 15.74 1.77
CA ARG A 417 -16.23 16.51 2.30
C ARG A 417 -17.48 15.66 2.21
N GLN A 418 -18.04 15.30 3.35
CA GLN A 418 -19.41 14.82 3.37
C GLN A 418 -20.29 16.02 2.95
N LYS A 419 -21.01 15.89 1.83
CA LYS A 419 -22.11 16.83 1.59
C LYS A 419 -23.02 16.74 2.81
N PRO A 420 -23.44 17.87 3.42
CA PRO A 420 -24.53 17.82 4.36
C PRO A 420 -25.67 17.06 3.67
N HIS A 421 -26.22 16.06 4.34
CA HIS A 421 -27.44 15.41 3.88
C HIS A 421 -28.52 16.50 3.91
N ASP A 422 -28.93 16.98 2.72
CA ASP A 422 -30.17 17.78 2.56
C ASP A 422 -31.37 16.90 2.86
#